data_c3833c13eae53eaf5cfe3ce347a7dba9
#
_entry.id   c3833c13eae53eaf5cfe3ce347a7dba9
#
_cell.length_a   1.000
_cell.length_b   1.000
_cell.length_c   1.000
_cell.angle_alpha   90.00
_cell.angle_beta   90.00
_cell.angle_gamma   90.00
#
_symmetry.space_group_name_H-M   'P 1'
#
loop_
_entity.id
_entity.type
_entity.pdbx_description
1 polymer ?
#
loop_
_entity_poly.entity_id
_entity_poly.type
_entity_poly.pdbx_seq_one_letter_code
_entity_poly.pdbx_strand_id
1 'polypeptide(L)'
;MQIKSALLASKEVLESKNIDIPIMVSITMETTGTMLVGSDITSALTILEPFNIDILGLNCATGPEQMKEHIKYLSENSPFAISCIPNAGLPENIGGVAHYRLKPIELKMQLMNFIYDFNVQLIEDQLLHL
;
A
#
# COMPACT_ATOMS: atom_id res chain seq x y z
N MET A 1 1.36 4.87 18.87
CA MET A 1 1.23 4.42 17.48
C MET A 1 2.45 3.60 17.12
N GLN A 2 2.29 2.32 16.88
CA GLN A 2 3.39 1.36 16.69
C GLN A 2 4.30 1.71 15.50
N ILE A 3 3.74 2.25 14.40
CA ILE A 3 4.51 2.57 13.19
C ILE A 3 5.60 3.64 13.45
N LYS A 4 5.31 4.66 14.27
CA LYS A 4 6.31 5.69 14.61
C LYS A 4 7.50 5.10 15.35
N SER A 5 7.24 4.24 16.34
CA SER A 5 8.30 3.57 17.09
C SER A 5 9.14 2.65 16.21
N ALA A 6 8.48 1.92 15.30
CA ALA A 6 9.18 1.06 14.34
C ALA A 6 10.08 1.87 13.39
N LEU A 7 9.57 3.00 12.86
CA LEU A 7 10.36 3.88 11.99
C LEU A 7 11.56 4.50 12.70
N LEU A 8 11.36 5.00 13.92
CA LEU A 8 12.47 5.57 14.72
C LEU A 8 13.54 4.52 15.00
N ALA A 9 13.15 3.33 15.44
CA ALA A 9 14.08 2.24 15.70
C ALA A 9 14.82 1.79 14.43
N SER A 10 14.12 1.69 13.29
CA SER A 10 14.74 1.34 12.01
C SER A 10 15.79 2.38 11.61
N LYS A 11 15.48 3.66 11.68
CA LYS A 11 16.41 4.74 11.35
C LYS A 11 17.62 4.75 12.27
N GLU A 12 17.42 4.60 13.58
CA GLU A 12 18.51 4.52 14.55
C GLU A 12 19.50 3.37 14.23
N VAL A 13 18.95 2.19 13.88
CA VAL A 13 19.78 1.03 13.49
C VAL A 13 20.54 1.31 12.19
N LEU A 14 19.90 1.86 11.16
CA LEU A 14 20.53 2.18 9.89
C LEU A 14 21.66 3.19 10.08
N GLU A 15 21.40 4.27 10.82
CA GLU A 15 22.42 5.27 11.15
C GLU A 15 23.58 4.66 11.94
N SER A 16 23.30 3.87 12.99
CA SER A 16 24.34 3.26 13.83
C SER A 16 25.25 2.30 13.07
N LYS A 17 24.74 1.71 12.01
CA LYS A 17 25.47 0.76 11.15
C LYS A 17 26.02 1.39 9.87
N ASN A 18 25.77 2.68 9.66
CA ASN A 18 26.11 3.39 8.42
C ASN A 18 25.58 2.67 7.16
N ILE A 19 24.32 2.23 7.23
CA ILE A 19 23.63 1.54 6.12
C ILE A 19 22.68 2.54 5.46
N ASP A 20 22.80 2.69 4.14
CA ASP A 20 21.94 3.51 3.30
C ASP A 20 21.06 2.61 2.43
N ILE A 21 19.83 2.37 2.88
CA ILE A 21 18.81 1.63 2.13
C ILE A 21 17.47 2.36 2.23
N PRO A 22 16.61 2.28 1.20
CA PRO A 22 15.30 2.91 1.23
C PRO A 22 14.40 2.26 2.28
N ILE A 23 13.57 3.11 2.90
CA ILE A 23 12.53 2.69 3.86
C ILE A 23 11.18 2.77 3.17
N MET A 24 10.51 1.64 3.06
CA MET A 24 9.14 1.54 2.58
C MET A 24 8.18 1.31 3.75
N VAL A 25 7.11 2.10 3.78
CA VAL A 25 5.98 1.89 4.68
C VAL A 25 4.78 1.45 3.86
N SER A 26 4.22 0.30 4.19
CA SER A 26 3.00 -0.20 3.56
C SER A 26 1.88 -0.26 4.59
N ILE A 27 0.73 0.31 4.25
CA ILE A 27 -0.46 0.37 5.10
C ILE A 27 -1.62 -0.39 4.46
N THR A 28 -2.50 -0.90 5.32
CA THR A 28 -3.70 -1.62 4.88
C THR A 28 -4.93 -0.77 5.11
N MET A 29 -5.71 -0.53 4.06
CA MET A 29 -6.98 0.18 4.11
C MET A 29 -8.12 -0.84 3.99
N GLU A 30 -9.03 -0.82 4.96
CA GLU A 30 -10.22 -1.68 4.93
C GLU A 30 -11.25 -1.19 3.90
N THR A 31 -12.23 -2.02 3.61
CA THR A 31 -13.34 -1.68 2.69
C THR A 31 -14.15 -0.45 3.10
N THR A 32 -14.07 -0.06 4.37
CA THR A 32 -14.66 1.18 4.90
C THR A 32 -13.91 2.44 4.51
N GLY A 33 -12.76 2.33 3.82
CA GLY A 33 -11.90 3.46 3.48
C GLY A 33 -11.03 3.95 4.64
N THR A 34 -10.95 3.19 5.72
CA THR A 34 -10.12 3.49 6.88
C THR A 34 -9.15 2.33 7.19
N MET A 35 -8.08 2.61 7.90
CA MET A 35 -7.25 1.56 8.51
C MET A 35 -8.02 0.87 9.64
N LEU A 36 -7.59 -0.31 10.06
CA LEU A 36 -8.23 -1.13 11.12
C LEU A 36 -8.54 -0.34 12.41
N VAL A 37 -7.77 0.70 12.71
CA VAL A 37 -7.99 1.59 13.86
C VAL A 37 -8.72 2.90 13.51
N GLY A 38 -9.38 2.97 12.34
CA GLY A 38 -10.24 4.08 11.95
C GLY A 38 -9.53 5.32 11.37
N SER A 39 -8.22 5.28 11.14
CA SER A 39 -7.50 6.39 10.46
C SER A 39 -7.68 6.30 8.94
N ASP A 40 -7.86 7.44 8.29
CA ASP A 40 -7.91 7.55 6.83
C ASP A 40 -6.52 7.74 6.20
N ILE A 41 -6.46 7.73 4.87
CA ILE A 41 -5.22 7.88 4.11
C ILE A 41 -4.56 9.24 4.33
N THR A 42 -5.35 10.30 4.51
CA THR A 42 -4.89 11.66 4.78
C THR A 42 -4.16 11.74 6.12
N SER A 43 -4.77 11.15 7.15
CA SER A 43 -4.16 11.04 8.48
C SER A 43 -2.87 10.22 8.46
N ALA A 44 -2.85 9.13 7.69
CA ALA A 44 -1.66 8.30 7.53
C ALA A 44 -0.52 9.09 6.89
N LEU A 45 -0.79 9.79 5.79
CA LEU A 45 0.21 10.61 5.10
C LEU A 45 0.77 11.70 6.03
N THR A 46 -0.10 12.47 6.68
CA THR A 46 0.29 13.53 7.64
C THR A 46 1.18 13.01 8.77
N ILE A 47 0.90 11.80 9.25
CA ILE A 47 1.68 11.17 10.32
C ILE A 47 3.06 10.73 9.84
N LEU A 48 3.17 10.28 8.59
CA LEU A 48 4.40 9.71 8.04
C LEU A 48 5.32 10.74 7.40
N GLU A 49 4.77 11.85 6.91
CA GLU A 49 5.52 12.90 6.23
C GLU A 49 6.78 13.38 6.99
N PRO A 50 6.73 13.63 8.33
CA PRO A 50 7.91 14.07 9.08
C PRO A 50 9.03 13.03 9.17
N PHE A 51 8.78 11.78 8.81
CA PHE A 51 9.77 10.70 8.93
C PHE A 51 10.68 10.55 7.72
N ASN A 52 10.45 11.29 6.63
CA ASN A 52 11.27 11.20 5.40
C ASN A 52 11.52 9.73 5.00
N ILE A 53 10.45 8.99 4.81
CA ILE A 53 10.50 7.66 4.22
C ILE A 53 10.67 7.78 2.71
N ASP A 54 11.06 6.71 2.03
CA ASP A 54 11.29 6.74 0.58
C ASP A 54 10.02 6.34 -0.19
N ILE A 55 9.28 5.36 0.31
CA ILE A 55 8.11 4.80 -0.36
C ILE A 55 6.95 4.67 0.64
N LEU A 56 5.79 5.13 0.24
CA LEU A 56 4.52 4.91 0.95
C LEU A 56 3.59 4.09 0.06
N GLY A 57 3.08 3.00 0.59
CA GLY A 57 2.23 2.11 -0.18
C GLY A 57 1.00 1.60 0.50
N LEU A 58 0.15 0.98 -0.31
CA LEU A 58 -1.03 0.25 0.12
C LEU A 58 -0.89 -1.22 -0.23
N ASN A 59 -1.30 -2.09 0.70
CA ASN A 59 -1.30 -3.52 0.48
C ASN A 59 -2.57 -4.17 1.03
N CYS A 60 -2.87 -5.36 0.55
CA CYS A 60 -3.93 -6.25 1.06
C CYS A 60 -5.34 -5.64 1.17
N ALA A 61 -6.19 -6.36 1.93
CA ALA A 61 -7.57 -6.11 2.29
C ALA A 61 -8.53 -5.96 1.11
N THR A 62 -8.13 -5.22 0.07
CA THR A 62 -8.99 -4.88 -1.06
C THR A 62 -8.31 -5.11 -2.40
N GLY A 63 -9.09 -5.10 -3.49
CA GLY A 63 -8.59 -5.12 -4.84
C GLY A 63 -8.25 -3.72 -5.38
N PRO A 64 -7.74 -3.64 -6.62
CA PRO A 64 -7.35 -2.36 -7.22
C PRO A 64 -8.49 -1.35 -7.30
N GLU A 65 -9.72 -1.81 -7.55
CA GLU A 65 -10.88 -0.94 -7.66
C GLU A 65 -11.12 -0.14 -6.38
N GLN A 66 -11.06 -0.81 -5.22
CA GLN A 66 -11.25 -0.18 -3.92
C GLN A 66 -10.06 0.69 -3.51
N MET A 67 -8.85 0.34 -3.97
CA MET A 67 -7.65 1.12 -3.69
C MET A 67 -7.53 2.40 -4.52
N LYS A 68 -8.26 2.50 -5.64
CA LYS A 68 -8.09 3.54 -6.65
C LYS A 68 -8.11 4.95 -6.07
N GLU A 69 -9.11 5.27 -5.26
CA GLU A 69 -9.24 6.63 -4.69
C GLU A 69 -8.11 6.95 -3.70
N HIS A 70 -7.65 5.96 -2.94
CA HIS A 70 -6.53 6.14 -2.01
C HIS A 70 -5.21 6.32 -2.76
N ILE A 71 -4.96 5.54 -3.81
CA ILE A 71 -3.78 5.67 -4.68
C ILE A 71 -3.79 7.02 -5.40
N LYS A 72 -4.95 7.46 -5.92
CA LYS A 72 -5.11 8.77 -6.51
C LYS A 72 -4.76 9.87 -5.52
N TYR A 73 -5.31 9.80 -4.29
CA TYR A 73 -4.99 10.78 -3.25
C TYR A 73 -3.49 10.84 -2.96
N LEU A 74 -2.82 9.68 -2.82
CA LEU A 74 -1.38 9.65 -2.63
C LEU A 74 -0.61 10.25 -3.80
N SER A 75 -1.04 9.97 -5.05
CA SER A 75 -0.38 10.52 -6.25
C SER A 75 -0.41 12.04 -6.32
N GLU A 76 -1.47 12.65 -5.78
CA GLU A 76 -1.67 14.10 -5.79
C GLU A 76 -1.02 14.81 -4.59
N ASN A 77 -0.80 14.12 -3.48
CA ASN A 77 -0.45 14.75 -2.20
C ASN A 77 0.82 14.20 -1.54
N SER A 78 1.29 13.00 -1.91
CA SER A 78 2.44 12.37 -1.26
C SER A 78 3.77 12.88 -1.81
N PRO A 79 4.73 13.27 -0.95
CA PRO A 79 6.09 13.56 -1.38
C PRO A 79 6.93 12.30 -1.62
N PHE A 80 6.39 11.11 -1.29
CA PHE A 80 7.07 9.83 -1.38
C PHE A 80 6.74 9.10 -2.69
N ALA A 81 7.61 8.22 -3.13
CA ALA A 81 7.26 7.23 -4.14
C ALA A 81 6.10 6.35 -3.66
N ILE A 82 5.27 5.88 -4.60
CA ILE A 82 4.05 5.14 -4.26
C ILE A 82 4.21 3.67 -4.62
N SER A 83 3.82 2.80 -3.69
CA SER A 83 3.65 1.36 -3.97
C SER A 83 2.19 0.93 -3.86
N CYS A 84 1.82 -0.07 -4.67
CA CYS A 84 0.48 -0.65 -4.67
C CYS A 84 0.56 -2.17 -4.80
N ILE A 85 0.10 -2.88 -3.77
CA ILE A 85 0.16 -4.34 -3.66
C ILE A 85 -1.24 -4.88 -3.32
N PRO A 86 -2.20 -4.85 -4.26
CA PRO A 86 -3.58 -5.26 -4.01
C PRO A 86 -3.75 -6.77 -4.00
N ASN A 87 -4.87 -7.22 -3.46
CA ASN A 87 -5.41 -8.53 -3.75
C ASN A 87 -6.05 -8.56 -5.17
N ALA A 88 -6.29 -9.76 -5.70
CA ALA A 88 -7.03 -9.93 -6.97
C ALA A 88 -8.56 -9.71 -6.78
N GLY A 89 -8.92 -8.61 -6.17
CA GLY A 89 -10.27 -8.26 -5.76
C GLY A 89 -10.61 -8.66 -4.33
N LEU A 90 -11.87 -8.52 -3.97
CA LEU A 90 -12.38 -8.99 -2.68
C LEU A 90 -12.60 -10.51 -2.73
N PRO A 91 -12.11 -11.26 -1.72
CA PRO A 91 -12.33 -12.70 -1.67
C PRO A 91 -13.80 -13.03 -1.38
N GLU A 92 -14.32 -14.01 -2.08
CA GLU A 92 -15.60 -14.64 -1.78
C GLU A 92 -15.37 -15.98 -1.09
N ASN A 93 -16.13 -16.24 -0.03
CA ASN A 93 -16.05 -17.53 0.64
C ASN A 93 -17.02 -18.51 -0.06
N ILE A 94 -16.45 -19.47 -0.78
CA ILE A 94 -17.20 -20.55 -1.41
C ILE A 94 -16.78 -21.88 -0.79
N GLY A 95 -17.66 -22.47 0.00
CA GLY A 95 -17.39 -23.76 0.66
C GLY A 95 -16.22 -23.72 1.65
N GLY A 96 -15.94 -22.60 2.29
CA GLY A 96 -14.83 -22.42 3.25
C GLY A 96 -13.48 -22.04 2.61
N VAL A 97 -13.45 -21.85 1.29
CA VAL A 97 -12.24 -21.47 0.55
C VAL A 97 -12.43 -20.05 -0.01
N ALA A 98 -11.37 -19.23 0.07
CA ALA A 98 -11.37 -17.90 -0.53
C ALA A 98 -11.23 -18.01 -2.05
N HIS A 99 -12.17 -17.41 -2.77
CA HIS A 99 -12.15 -17.30 -4.23
C HIS A 99 -12.03 -15.84 -4.64
N TYR A 100 -11.10 -15.55 -5.56
CA TYR A 100 -10.92 -14.22 -6.13
C TYR A 100 -11.49 -14.20 -7.55
N ARG A 101 -12.35 -13.23 -7.84
CA ARG A 101 -13.03 -13.14 -9.16
C ARG A 101 -12.19 -12.48 -10.22
N LEU A 102 -11.28 -11.59 -9.83
CA LEU A 102 -10.48 -10.82 -10.78
C LEU A 102 -9.48 -11.73 -11.48
N LYS A 103 -9.57 -11.79 -12.81
CA LYS A 103 -8.66 -12.59 -13.63
C LYS A 103 -7.29 -11.91 -13.73
N PRO A 104 -6.20 -12.68 -13.95
CA PRO A 104 -4.85 -12.11 -14.07
C PRO A 104 -4.73 -10.98 -15.10
N ILE A 105 -5.41 -11.12 -16.24
CA ILE A 105 -5.38 -10.09 -17.28
C ILE A 105 -6.09 -8.80 -16.86
N GLU A 106 -7.19 -8.92 -16.12
CA GLU A 106 -7.94 -7.77 -15.60
C GLU A 106 -7.16 -7.06 -14.51
N LEU A 107 -6.54 -7.82 -13.59
CA LEU A 107 -5.63 -7.29 -12.57
C LEU A 107 -4.48 -6.54 -13.22
N LYS A 108 -3.81 -7.16 -14.20
CA LYS A 108 -2.73 -6.52 -14.96
C LYS A 108 -3.17 -5.17 -15.54
N MET A 109 -4.34 -5.13 -16.21
CA MET A 109 -4.84 -3.90 -16.82
C MET A 109 -5.09 -2.80 -15.78
N GLN A 110 -5.69 -3.13 -14.64
CA GLN A 110 -5.95 -2.17 -13.57
C GLN A 110 -4.64 -1.65 -12.95
N LEU A 111 -3.66 -2.51 -12.74
CA LEU A 111 -2.35 -2.11 -12.22
C LEU A 111 -1.58 -1.24 -13.23
N MET A 112 -1.66 -1.53 -14.52
CA MET A 112 -1.06 -0.68 -15.56
C MET A 112 -1.69 0.73 -15.55
N ASN A 113 -3.01 0.84 -15.33
CA ASN A 113 -3.65 2.15 -15.20
C ASN A 113 -3.10 2.93 -13.99
N PHE A 114 -2.77 2.27 -12.87
CA PHE A 114 -2.16 2.95 -11.74
C PHE A 114 -0.78 3.52 -12.06
N ILE A 115 0.01 2.83 -12.88
CA ILE A 115 1.29 3.35 -13.37
C ILE A 115 1.07 4.59 -14.24
N TYR A 116 0.17 4.51 -15.23
CA TYR A 116 -0.01 5.58 -16.22
C TYR A 116 -0.79 6.78 -15.67
N ASP A 117 -1.86 6.53 -14.90
CA ASP A 117 -2.76 7.58 -14.44
C ASP A 117 -2.30 8.23 -13.13
N PHE A 118 -1.64 7.46 -12.25
CA PHE A 118 -1.29 7.89 -10.90
C PHE A 118 0.20 7.82 -10.59
N ASN A 119 1.03 7.54 -11.60
CA ASN A 119 2.49 7.50 -11.44
C ASN A 119 2.97 6.62 -10.26
N VAL A 120 2.36 5.43 -10.12
CA VAL A 120 2.80 4.45 -9.12
C VAL A 120 4.13 3.84 -9.55
N GLN A 121 5.14 3.84 -8.66
CA GLN A 121 6.49 3.41 -8.97
C GLN A 121 6.75 1.93 -8.69
N LEU A 122 6.03 1.34 -7.72
CA LEU A 122 6.22 -0.06 -7.34
C LEU A 122 4.87 -0.78 -7.29
N ILE A 123 4.78 -1.86 -8.05
CA ILE A 123 3.59 -2.72 -8.11
C ILE A 123 3.99 -4.16 -7.86
N GLU A 124 3.22 -4.84 -7.03
CA GLU A 124 3.33 -6.27 -6.78
C GLU A 124 1.93 -6.86 -6.60
N ASP A 125 1.76 -8.14 -6.91
CA ASP A 125 0.54 -8.90 -6.64
C ASP A 125 0.80 -9.90 -5.52
N GLN A 126 -0.07 -9.92 -4.51
CA GLN A 126 0.06 -10.84 -3.38
C GLN A 126 -0.24 -12.31 -3.73
N LEU A 127 -0.84 -12.58 -4.89
CA LEU A 127 -1.27 -13.92 -5.29
C LEU A 127 -0.26 -14.68 -6.16
N LEU A 128 0.84 -14.07 -6.58
CA LEU A 128 1.86 -14.73 -7.40
C LEU A 128 2.69 -15.79 -6.66
N HIS A 129 2.36 -16.10 -5.42
CA HIS A 129 3.07 -17.10 -4.60
C HIS A 129 2.22 -18.35 -4.28
N LEU A 130 1.12 -18.57 -5.00
CA LEU A 130 0.30 -19.80 -4.88
C LEU A 130 0.50 -20.72 -6.08
#